data_5e72f0396345e769b555840d2726dda3
#
_entry.id   5e72f0396345e769b555840d2726dda3
#
_cell.length_a   1.000
_cell.length_b   1.000
_cell.length_c   1.000
_cell.angle_alpha   90.00
_cell.angle_beta   90.00
_cell.angle_gamma   90.00
#
_symmetry.space_group_name_H-M   'P 1'
#
loop_
_entity.id
_entity.type
_entity.pdbx_description
1 polymer ?
#
loop_
_entity_poly.entity_id
_entity_poly.type
_entity_poly.pdbx_seq_one_letter_code
_entity_poly.pdbx_strand_id
1 'polypeptide(L)'
;MHYLKYISLVTTLSFYVLVGQNSKDEIWSNENFSGLKFRSIGPAFMSGRISDIAFHPDNESIWYVTVGSGNVWKTVNSGVTWTPIFDDQNSYSIGCVTIDPNNPNTVWVGTGENLGGRHFGYGDGLYKSNDGGQSWVNMGLKKSEHISEVLIHPENSDVIWVASQGPMWSSGGQRGVYKSNDGGKSWSLVLKSNKWTGATELKMDPRNPDRLYAVLWQRHRTVAAYMGGGPGTGIYRSEDGGENWKKLTSGLPSSNMGKIGFDISHQKPDVLYAAIELDRRKGGVYKSLDRGETWSRQSDAVAGGTGPHYYQELYTSPHHFDRLYLMNNYMLISKDGGKNFSRMNEKHKHVDNHAIAFKKNDPNYVLVGSDGGLYESFDLTKTWRFISNLPITQFYDLALDDSKPFYNVFGGTQDNSSEGGPSRTDNRQGIQNADWRVILGGDGHQPATEPGNPDIMYAQSQQGYLSRIDMTTGETVFVQPQPREGEPYERFNWDAPILVSPHKPSRLYFASQRVWKSDDRGDSWTPISKDLTRNQERFDLPIMGSKQSWDNPWDVLAMSNYNTISALSESPVKEGLVYAGTDDGFINVTDNDGKNWKKYEVKKLPGAPEMAYVNDLKADNFDTNTV
;
A
#
# COMPACT_ATOMS: atom_id res chain seq x y z
N MET A 1 -72.04 3.78 61.72
CA MET A 1 -71.98 3.87 60.24
C MET A 1 -70.53 3.83 59.80
N HIS A 2 -70.05 2.65 59.38
CA HIS A 2 -68.66 2.40 59.05
C HIS A 2 -68.54 2.31 57.53
N TYR A 3 -67.63 3.08 56.94
CA TYR A 3 -67.17 2.86 55.58
C TYR A 3 -65.81 2.21 55.58
N LEU A 4 -65.76 0.95 55.16
CA LEU A 4 -64.48 0.27 54.83
C LEU A 4 -64.06 0.72 53.42
N LYS A 5 -62.84 1.26 53.31
CA LYS A 5 -62.17 1.44 52.02
C LYS A 5 -61.30 0.22 51.73
N TYR A 6 -61.60 -0.48 50.64
CA TYR A 6 -60.76 -1.49 50.06
C TYR A 6 -59.59 -0.83 49.33
N ILE A 7 -58.37 -1.10 49.77
CA ILE A 7 -57.16 -0.82 49.03
C ILE A 7 -56.83 -2.10 48.24
N SER A 8 -56.96 -1.98 46.89
CA SER A 8 -56.56 -3.04 45.96
C SER A 8 -55.08 -2.93 45.73
N LEU A 9 -54.29 -3.91 46.24
CA LEU A 9 -52.86 -4.01 45.98
C LEU A 9 -52.68 -4.74 44.65
N VAL A 10 -52.34 -4.02 43.58
CA VAL A 10 -51.93 -4.59 42.31
C VAL A 10 -50.46 -4.95 42.38
N THR A 11 -50.19 -6.20 42.63
CA THR A 11 -48.83 -6.77 42.50
C THR A 11 -48.53 -7.04 41.04
N THR A 12 -47.75 -6.16 40.43
CA THR A 12 -47.16 -6.34 39.10
C THR A 12 -46.02 -7.38 39.26
N LEU A 13 -46.29 -8.63 38.86
CA LEU A 13 -45.21 -9.61 38.65
C LEU A 13 -44.47 -9.22 37.39
N SER A 14 -43.32 -8.67 37.54
CA SER A 14 -42.34 -8.53 36.44
C SER A 14 -41.69 -9.89 36.23
N PHE A 15 -42.10 -10.57 35.16
CA PHE A 15 -41.35 -11.71 34.65
C PHE A 15 -40.07 -11.21 34.05
N TYR A 16 -38.97 -11.31 34.80
CA TYR A 16 -37.64 -11.32 34.21
C TYR A 16 -37.46 -12.62 33.46
N VAL A 17 -37.63 -12.58 32.15
CA VAL A 17 -37.10 -13.66 31.30
C VAL A 17 -35.59 -13.53 31.40
N LEU A 18 -34.96 -14.30 32.25
CA LEU A 18 -33.55 -14.65 32.17
C LEU A 18 -33.41 -15.43 30.84
N VAL A 19 -33.15 -14.68 29.76
CA VAL A 19 -32.49 -15.27 28.60
C VAL A 19 -31.11 -15.63 29.13
N GLY A 20 -30.93 -16.90 29.48
CA GLY A 20 -29.63 -17.47 29.65
C GLY A 20 -28.92 -17.27 28.31
N GLN A 21 -28.09 -16.23 28.21
CA GLN A 21 -26.98 -16.25 27.28
C GLN A 21 -26.20 -17.50 27.66
N ASN A 22 -26.40 -18.59 26.91
CA ASN A 22 -25.36 -19.57 26.77
C ASN A 22 -24.16 -18.77 26.25
N SER A 23 -23.28 -18.34 27.13
CA SER A 23 -21.90 -18.08 26.80
C SER A 23 -21.38 -19.42 26.26
N LYS A 24 -21.49 -19.66 24.98
CA LYS A 24 -20.47 -20.44 24.29
C LYS A 24 -19.22 -19.70 24.72
N ASP A 25 -18.42 -20.33 25.55
CA ASP A 25 -17.07 -19.84 25.85
C ASP A 25 -16.51 -19.48 24.49
N GLU A 26 -16.28 -18.17 24.25
CA GLU A 26 -15.76 -17.73 22.96
C GLU A 26 -14.34 -18.26 22.93
N ILE A 27 -14.16 -19.41 22.25
CA ILE A 27 -12.85 -20.05 22.03
C ILE A 27 -11.87 -19.00 21.49
N TRP A 28 -12.37 -18.00 20.79
CA TRP A 28 -11.64 -16.87 20.18
C TRP A 28 -11.70 -15.60 21.02
N SER A 29 -11.47 -15.67 22.32
CA SER A 29 -11.37 -14.48 23.17
C SER A 29 -9.91 -14.00 23.29
N ASN A 30 -9.71 -12.70 23.51
CA ASN A 30 -8.38 -12.14 23.77
C ASN A 30 -7.69 -12.80 24.97
N GLU A 31 -8.45 -13.25 25.96
CA GLU A 31 -7.92 -13.95 27.14
C GLU A 31 -7.27 -15.28 26.76
N ASN A 32 -7.89 -16.04 25.85
CA ASN A 32 -7.39 -17.34 25.40
C ASN A 32 -6.08 -17.22 24.59
N PHE A 33 -5.84 -16.07 23.96
CA PHE A 33 -4.65 -15.81 23.13
C PHE A 33 -3.64 -14.87 23.80
N SER A 34 -3.90 -14.38 25.01
CA SER A 34 -3.04 -13.43 25.73
C SER A 34 -1.60 -13.91 25.97
N GLY A 35 -1.37 -15.23 25.94
CA GLY A 35 -0.05 -15.85 26.01
C GLY A 35 0.76 -15.80 24.71
N LEU A 36 0.12 -15.56 23.57
CA LEU A 36 0.78 -15.44 22.29
C LEU A 36 1.34 -14.03 22.14
N LYS A 37 2.66 -13.92 21.94
CA LYS A 37 3.34 -12.63 21.74
C LYS A 37 4.19 -12.68 20.49
N PHE A 38 4.07 -11.66 19.66
CA PHE A 38 4.98 -11.45 18.56
C PHE A 38 6.36 -11.04 19.08
N ARG A 39 7.40 -11.45 18.37
CA ARG A 39 8.77 -10.98 18.54
C ARG A 39 9.34 -10.62 17.17
N SER A 40 10.14 -9.58 17.09
CA SER A 40 10.86 -9.23 15.89
C SER A 40 11.97 -10.24 15.62
N ILE A 41 12.06 -10.71 14.39
CA ILE A 41 13.16 -11.55 13.88
C ILE A 41 13.93 -10.88 12.75
N GLY A 42 13.59 -9.62 12.40
CA GLY A 42 14.09 -8.93 11.22
C GLY A 42 13.30 -9.35 9.96
N PRO A 43 13.83 -9.12 8.75
CA PRO A 43 15.09 -8.42 8.47
C PRO A 43 14.97 -6.89 8.58
N ALA A 44 16.14 -6.20 8.58
CA ALA A 44 16.22 -4.76 8.42
C ALA A 44 17.34 -4.33 7.44
N PHE A 45 17.93 -5.27 6.71
CA PHE A 45 18.94 -4.98 5.68
C PHE A 45 18.32 -4.58 4.34
N MET A 46 17.08 -4.90 4.14
CA MET A 46 16.14 -4.33 3.16
C MET A 46 14.87 -3.94 3.91
N SER A 47 14.25 -2.84 3.51
CA SER A 47 13.09 -2.30 4.22
C SER A 47 11.87 -2.20 3.30
N GLY A 48 10.78 -1.64 3.81
CA GLY A 48 9.55 -1.42 3.06
C GLY A 48 9.34 0.04 2.70
N ARG A 49 8.22 0.32 2.03
CA ARG A 49 7.86 1.63 1.50
C ARG A 49 7.62 2.67 2.58
N ILE A 50 8.39 3.74 2.54
CA ILE A 50 8.18 4.94 3.36
C ILE A 50 7.18 5.84 2.66
N SER A 51 6.07 6.16 3.33
CA SER A 51 5.02 7.02 2.77
C SER A 51 5.20 8.49 3.12
N ASP A 52 5.71 8.81 4.33
CA ASP A 52 5.94 10.19 4.75
C ASP A 52 6.94 10.28 5.91
N ILE A 53 7.49 11.49 6.12
CA ILE A 53 8.51 11.78 7.14
C ILE A 53 8.26 13.16 7.73
N ALA A 54 8.19 13.25 9.08
CA ALA A 54 8.10 14.51 9.78
C ALA A 54 9.23 14.66 10.83
N PHE A 55 9.94 15.77 10.77
CA PHE A 55 10.89 16.19 11.83
C PHE A 55 10.16 17.00 12.90
N HIS A 56 10.50 16.76 14.16
CA HIS A 56 10.02 17.59 15.25
C HIS A 56 10.56 19.02 15.11
N PRO A 57 9.71 20.06 15.17
CA PRO A 57 10.10 21.42 14.81
C PRO A 57 11.18 22.03 15.71
N ASP A 58 11.24 21.60 16.99
CA ASP A 58 12.19 22.13 17.98
C ASP A 58 13.38 21.19 18.22
N ASN A 59 13.33 19.95 17.73
CA ASN A 59 14.40 18.96 17.91
C ASN A 59 14.53 18.04 16.70
N GLU A 60 15.39 18.39 15.77
CA GLU A 60 15.64 17.65 14.53
C GLU A 60 16.24 16.24 14.73
N SER A 61 16.44 15.79 15.97
CA SER A 61 16.79 14.39 16.28
C SER A 61 15.55 13.49 16.49
N ILE A 62 14.36 14.09 16.61
CA ILE A 62 13.10 13.37 16.75
C ILE A 62 12.42 13.32 15.38
N TRP A 63 12.20 12.09 14.88
CA TRP A 63 11.53 11.86 13.61
C TRP A 63 10.32 10.96 13.79
N TYR A 64 9.28 11.24 13.02
CA TYR A 64 8.16 10.34 12.79
C TYR A 64 8.23 9.87 11.35
N VAL A 65 8.19 8.56 11.14
CA VAL A 65 8.29 7.92 9.83
C VAL A 65 7.08 7.03 9.65
N THR A 66 6.36 7.23 8.58
CA THR A 66 5.20 6.41 8.22
C THR A 66 5.53 5.46 7.10
N VAL A 67 4.90 4.30 7.14
CA VAL A 67 5.16 3.18 6.25
C VAL A 67 3.87 2.77 5.56
N GLY A 68 3.92 2.59 4.25
CA GLY A 68 2.75 2.19 3.45
C GLY A 68 2.09 0.90 3.97
N SER A 69 2.91 -0.04 4.46
CA SER A 69 2.45 -1.28 5.09
C SER A 69 3.34 -1.64 6.28
N GLY A 70 3.38 -0.82 7.32
CA GLY A 70 4.29 -1.03 8.45
C GLY A 70 4.16 -0.01 9.57
N ASN A 71 3.00 0.63 9.70
CA ASN A 71 2.66 1.54 10.80
C ASN A 71 3.49 2.82 10.88
N VAL A 72 3.62 3.39 12.09
CA VAL A 72 4.35 4.63 12.39
C VAL A 72 5.50 4.32 13.33
N TRP A 73 6.68 4.78 12.96
CA TRP A 73 7.90 4.61 13.73
C TRP A 73 8.43 5.94 14.20
N LYS A 74 8.90 5.97 15.44
CA LYS A 74 9.51 7.16 16.05
C LYS A 74 10.94 6.89 16.45
N THR A 75 11.83 7.84 16.15
CA THR A 75 13.16 7.94 16.73
C THR A 75 13.30 9.23 17.53
N VAL A 76 14.10 9.20 18.57
CA VAL A 76 14.45 10.40 19.39
C VAL A 76 15.95 10.72 19.31
N ASN A 77 16.70 10.02 18.46
CA ASN A 77 18.14 10.08 18.37
C ASN A 77 18.65 9.91 16.92
N SER A 78 17.96 10.55 15.97
CA SER A 78 18.35 10.59 14.55
C SER A 78 18.49 9.19 13.92
N GLY A 79 17.56 8.29 14.21
CA GLY A 79 17.53 6.96 13.61
C GLY A 79 18.47 5.93 14.24
N VAL A 80 19.12 6.22 15.37
CA VAL A 80 19.96 5.24 16.08
C VAL A 80 19.11 4.14 16.72
N THR A 81 17.94 4.51 17.26
CA THR A 81 16.94 3.55 17.76
C THR A 81 15.55 3.94 17.28
N TRP A 82 14.67 2.94 17.13
CA TRP A 82 13.31 3.10 16.65
C TRP A 82 12.31 2.46 17.61
N THR A 83 11.16 3.11 17.75
CA THR A 83 10.02 2.60 18.52
C THR A 83 8.80 2.60 17.63
N PRO A 84 8.13 1.46 17.41
CA PRO A 84 6.80 1.45 16.78
C PRO A 84 5.83 2.09 17.76
N ILE A 85 5.00 2.99 17.27
CA ILE A 85 4.10 3.80 18.13
C ILE A 85 2.63 3.71 17.73
N PHE A 86 2.29 2.82 16.78
CA PHE A 86 0.94 2.74 16.23
C PHE A 86 0.40 1.30 16.12
N ASP A 87 1.09 0.31 16.70
CA ASP A 87 0.80 -1.12 16.53
C ASP A 87 -0.57 -1.55 17.10
N ASP A 88 -1.09 -0.83 18.10
CA ASP A 88 -2.38 -1.12 18.73
C ASP A 88 -3.58 -0.49 18.01
N GLN A 89 -3.37 0.12 16.82
CA GLN A 89 -4.44 0.75 16.06
C GLN A 89 -4.99 -0.18 14.97
N ASN A 90 -6.17 0.14 14.45
CA ASN A 90 -6.87 -0.73 13.49
C ASN A 90 -6.29 -0.71 12.07
N SER A 91 -5.43 0.23 11.73
CA SER A 91 -4.79 0.32 10.42
C SER A 91 -3.28 0.19 10.55
N TYR A 92 -2.70 -0.67 9.73
CA TYR A 92 -1.24 -0.79 9.56
C TYR A 92 -0.71 0.03 8.37
N SER A 93 -1.61 0.53 7.52
CA SER A 93 -1.29 1.29 6.31
C SER A 93 -1.42 2.78 6.58
N ILE A 94 -0.36 3.54 6.31
CA ILE A 94 -0.28 4.95 6.66
C ILE A 94 0.06 5.78 5.42
N GLY A 95 -0.67 6.90 5.25
CA GLY A 95 -0.47 7.84 4.15
C GLY A 95 0.39 9.04 4.50
N CYS A 96 0.19 9.63 5.69
CA CYS A 96 0.91 10.85 6.08
C CYS A 96 1.03 11.01 7.60
N VAL A 97 1.97 11.87 8.03
CA VAL A 97 2.14 12.30 9.42
C VAL A 97 2.38 13.81 9.49
N THR A 98 1.68 14.48 10.40
CA THR A 98 1.82 15.93 10.62
C THR A 98 1.96 16.23 12.11
N ILE A 99 2.94 17.05 12.45
CA ILE A 99 3.14 17.57 13.83
C ILE A 99 2.48 18.93 13.92
N ASP A 100 1.71 19.15 14.98
CA ASP A 100 1.07 20.43 15.23
C ASP A 100 2.13 21.53 15.49
N PRO A 101 2.20 22.57 14.69
CA PRO A 101 3.20 23.65 14.87
C PRO A 101 3.02 24.42 16.18
N ASN A 102 1.82 24.40 16.79
CA ASN A 102 1.51 25.10 18.04
C ASN A 102 1.81 24.25 19.28
N ASN A 103 1.81 22.91 19.12
CA ASN A 103 2.11 21.95 20.19
C ASN A 103 2.77 20.70 19.61
N PRO A 104 4.12 20.63 19.59
CA PRO A 104 4.84 19.51 18.99
C PRO A 104 4.61 18.12 19.64
N ASN A 105 3.95 18.06 20.79
CA ASN A 105 3.47 16.79 21.35
C ASN A 105 2.20 16.29 20.65
N THR A 106 1.50 17.15 19.92
CA THR A 106 0.33 16.76 19.14
C THR A 106 0.77 16.29 17.77
N VAL A 107 0.45 15.02 17.47
CA VAL A 107 0.79 14.37 16.20
C VAL A 107 -0.47 13.84 15.55
N TRP A 108 -0.62 14.08 14.25
CA TRP A 108 -1.72 13.57 13.45
C TRP A 108 -1.21 12.55 12.44
N VAL A 109 -1.98 11.49 12.24
CA VAL A 109 -1.67 10.41 11.30
C VAL A 109 -2.89 10.16 10.41
N GLY A 110 -2.70 10.34 9.12
CA GLY A 110 -3.67 9.94 8.10
C GLY A 110 -3.42 8.50 7.66
N THR A 111 -4.43 7.64 7.83
CA THR A 111 -4.28 6.21 7.49
C THR A 111 -4.65 5.93 6.04
N GLY A 112 -4.18 4.78 5.55
CA GLY A 112 -4.29 4.34 4.17
C GLY A 112 -3.21 4.92 3.28
N GLU A 113 -2.52 4.05 2.56
CA GLU A 113 -1.41 4.41 1.68
C GLU A 113 -1.81 5.49 0.66
N ASN A 114 -0.97 6.49 0.45
CA ASN A 114 -1.28 7.67 -0.39
C ASN A 114 -0.95 7.49 -1.88
N LEU A 115 -0.44 6.35 -2.27
CA LEU A 115 -0.05 6.02 -3.65
C LEU A 115 -1.20 5.40 -4.47
N GLY A 116 -0.89 4.96 -5.69
CA GLY A 116 -1.81 4.25 -6.59
C GLY A 116 -1.30 2.87 -7.00
N GLY A 117 -0.62 2.14 -6.10
CA GLY A 117 -0.02 0.83 -6.36
C GLY A 117 -0.97 -0.28 -6.79
N ARG A 118 -0.45 -1.48 -7.04
CA ARG A 118 -1.24 -2.69 -7.32
C ARG A 118 -1.82 -3.28 -6.05
N HIS A 119 -1.00 -3.36 -5.03
CA HIS A 119 -1.34 -3.78 -3.68
C HIS A 119 -1.02 -2.62 -2.74
N PHE A 120 -2.05 -1.99 -2.21
CA PHE A 120 -1.91 -0.90 -1.26
C PHE A 120 -2.99 -1.00 -0.19
N GLY A 121 -2.56 -0.79 1.04
CA GLY A 121 -3.44 -0.91 2.19
C GLY A 121 -4.38 0.27 2.31
N TYR A 122 -5.59 0.01 2.74
CA TYR A 122 -6.54 1.04 3.11
C TYR A 122 -6.50 1.32 4.61
N GLY A 123 -6.93 2.52 4.98
CA GLY A 123 -7.04 2.96 6.35
C GLY A 123 -8.48 3.11 6.82
N ASP A 124 -8.63 3.50 8.07
CA ASP A 124 -9.89 3.70 8.76
C ASP A 124 -10.07 5.13 9.31
N GLY A 125 -9.39 6.09 8.69
CA GLY A 125 -9.54 7.51 8.97
C GLY A 125 -8.32 8.20 9.54
N LEU A 126 -8.56 9.21 10.35
CA LEU A 126 -7.56 10.11 10.90
C LEU A 126 -7.36 9.85 12.39
N TYR A 127 -6.11 9.85 12.84
CA TYR A 127 -5.76 9.67 14.25
C TYR A 127 -5.00 10.87 14.79
N LYS A 128 -5.20 11.14 16.09
CA LYS A 128 -4.52 12.18 16.85
C LYS A 128 -3.89 11.61 18.10
N SER A 129 -2.64 11.98 18.34
CA SER A 129 -1.95 11.83 19.62
C SER A 129 -1.74 13.21 20.24
N ASN A 130 -1.84 13.32 21.57
CA ASN A 130 -1.51 14.54 22.31
C ASN A 130 -0.26 14.37 23.21
N ASP A 131 0.42 13.24 23.12
CA ASP A 131 1.52 12.82 23.99
C ASP A 131 2.74 12.31 23.19
N GLY A 132 2.89 12.80 21.95
CA GLY A 132 4.01 12.46 21.09
C GLY A 132 3.98 11.02 20.58
N GLY A 133 2.79 10.43 20.44
CA GLY A 133 2.58 9.11 19.88
C GLY A 133 2.51 7.98 20.91
N GLN A 134 2.38 8.28 22.22
CA GLN A 134 2.22 7.23 23.24
C GLN A 134 0.78 6.68 23.27
N SER A 135 -0.21 7.52 22.95
CA SER A 135 -1.60 7.11 22.80
C SER A 135 -2.26 7.79 21.60
N TRP A 136 -3.29 7.14 21.05
CA TRP A 136 -3.96 7.58 19.84
C TRP A 136 -5.48 7.54 19.97
N VAL A 137 -6.13 8.52 19.35
CA VAL A 137 -7.60 8.60 19.24
C VAL A 137 -7.99 8.73 17.78
N ASN A 138 -8.89 7.89 17.30
CA ASN A 138 -9.46 8.04 15.96
C ASN A 138 -10.40 9.25 15.92
N MET A 139 -10.10 10.22 15.06
CA MET A 139 -10.79 11.49 14.92
C MET A 139 -11.81 11.50 13.77
N GLY A 140 -12.19 10.32 13.27
CA GLY A 140 -13.20 10.20 12.22
C GLY A 140 -12.64 10.07 10.81
N LEU A 141 -13.44 10.45 9.81
CA LEU A 141 -13.15 10.23 8.38
C LEU A 141 -12.92 8.74 8.03
N LYS A 142 -13.63 7.83 8.71
CA LYS A 142 -13.44 6.37 8.62
C LYS A 142 -13.69 5.78 7.24
N LYS A 143 -14.40 6.50 6.36
CA LYS A 143 -14.67 6.09 4.97
C LYS A 143 -13.76 6.79 3.96
N SER A 144 -12.67 7.39 4.42
CA SER A 144 -11.66 8.00 3.55
C SER A 144 -10.82 6.95 2.83
N GLU A 145 -10.56 5.83 3.48
CA GLU A 145 -9.64 4.75 3.09
C GLU A 145 -8.20 5.22 2.85
N HIS A 146 -7.98 6.42 2.32
CA HIS A 146 -6.66 6.99 2.02
C HIS A 146 -6.64 8.48 2.34
N ILE A 147 -5.80 8.88 3.28
CA ILE A 147 -5.54 10.28 3.63
C ILE A 147 -4.11 10.62 3.23
N SER A 148 -3.94 11.62 2.37
CA SER A 148 -2.64 11.98 1.82
C SER A 148 -1.96 13.15 2.51
N GLU A 149 -2.73 14.05 3.13
CA GLU A 149 -2.13 15.23 3.76
C GLU A 149 -3.05 15.82 4.85
N VAL A 150 -2.44 16.34 5.90
CA VAL A 150 -3.09 17.05 7.00
C VAL A 150 -2.39 18.40 7.17
N LEU A 151 -3.14 19.50 7.09
CA LEU A 151 -2.65 20.83 7.41
C LEU A 151 -3.27 21.33 8.71
N ILE A 152 -2.47 21.98 9.54
CA ILE A 152 -2.90 22.61 10.80
C ILE A 152 -2.61 24.10 10.69
N HIS A 153 -3.55 24.92 11.11
CA HIS A 153 -3.37 26.37 11.12
C HIS A 153 -2.20 26.75 12.06
N PRO A 154 -1.23 27.59 11.61
CA PRO A 154 0.01 27.84 12.34
C PRO A 154 -0.17 28.58 13.67
N GLU A 155 -1.36 29.16 13.93
CA GLU A 155 -1.67 29.91 15.15
C GLU A 155 -2.90 29.36 15.89
N ASN A 156 -3.54 28.28 15.36
CA ASN A 156 -4.76 27.71 15.97
C ASN A 156 -4.91 26.22 15.68
N SER A 157 -4.56 25.39 16.64
CA SER A 157 -4.65 23.92 16.55
C SER A 157 -6.07 23.37 16.36
N ASP A 158 -7.10 24.18 16.55
CA ASP A 158 -8.47 23.75 16.33
C ASP A 158 -8.87 23.80 14.85
N VAL A 159 -8.13 24.55 14.01
CA VAL A 159 -8.41 24.70 12.58
C VAL A 159 -7.50 23.76 11.78
N ILE A 160 -8.11 22.78 11.13
CA ILE A 160 -7.39 21.67 10.45
C ILE A 160 -8.05 21.39 9.10
N TRP A 161 -7.23 21.10 8.10
CA TRP A 161 -7.69 20.64 6.79
C TRP A 161 -7.07 19.28 6.48
N VAL A 162 -7.84 18.41 5.82
CA VAL A 162 -7.45 17.03 5.47
C VAL A 162 -7.73 16.78 3.99
N ALA A 163 -6.71 16.33 3.27
CA ALA A 163 -6.84 15.80 1.92
C ALA A 163 -7.21 14.32 1.97
N SER A 164 -8.46 14.03 1.63
CA SER A 164 -8.99 12.67 1.57
C SER A 164 -9.14 12.20 0.13
N GLN A 165 -8.44 11.13 -0.22
CA GLN A 165 -8.49 10.56 -1.56
C GLN A 165 -9.75 9.70 -1.78
N GLY A 166 -10.30 9.12 -0.70
CA GLY A 166 -11.43 8.21 -0.74
C GLY A 166 -11.08 6.82 -1.28
N PRO A 167 -12.05 5.90 -1.30
CA PRO A 167 -11.87 4.52 -1.77
C PRO A 167 -11.31 4.43 -3.18
N MET A 168 -10.29 3.58 -3.38
CA MET A 168 -9.74 3.34 -4.72
C MET A 168 -10.60 2.35 -5.52
N TRP A 169 -11.15 1.34 -4.85
CA TRP A 169 -11.85 0.21 -5.47
C TRP A 169 -13.36 0.42 -5.61
N SER A 170 -13.89 1.52 -5.08
CA SER A 170 -15.31 1.84 -5.16
C SER A 170 -15.54 3.34 -5.37
N SER A 171 -16.76 3.70 -5.73
CA SER A 171 -17.18 5.10 -5.81
C SER A 171 -17.63 5.65 -4.44
N GLY A 172 -17.66 6.96 -4.29
CA GLY A 172 -18.17 7.59 -3.07
C GLY A 172 -17.17 7.56 -1.92
N GLY A 173 -17.62 7.21 -0.72
CA GLY A 173 -16.83 7.37 0.50
C GLY A 173 -16.61 8.83 0.86
N GLN A 174 -15.65 9.09 1.72
CA GLN A 174 -15.25 10.45 2.12
C GLN A 174 -14.11 10.92 1.24
N ARG A 175 -14.39 11.79 0.24
CA ARG A 175 -13.46 12.30 -0.78
C ARG A 175 -13.47 13.81 -0.82
N GLY A 176 -12.31 14.42 -1.04
CA GLY A 176 -12.15 15.86 -1.16
C GLY A 176 -11.40 16.47 0.01
N VAL A 177 -11.53 17.78 0.20
CA VAL A 177 -10.93 18.47 1.34
C VAL A 177 -11.95 18.61 2.46
N TYR A 178 -11.59 18.13 3.63
CA TYR A 178 -12.36 18.28 4.87
C TYR A 178 -11.72 19.34 5.75
N LYS A 179 -12.54 20.14 6.44
CA LYS A 179 -12.11 21.16 7.41
C LYS A 179 -12.76 20.88 8.77
N SER A 180 -11.97 21.04 9.82
CA SER A 180 -12.43 21.13 11.21
C SER A 180 -12.12 22.51 11.77
N ASN A 181 -12.97 23.00 12.65
CA ASN A 181 -12.78 24.22 13.44
C ASN A 181 -12.85 23.94 14.95
N ASP A 182 -12.77 22.67 15.36
CA ASP A 182 -12.94 22.21 16.74
C ASP A 182 -11.92 21.15 17.17
N GLY A 183 -10.72 21.18 16.56
CA GLY A 183 -9.63 20.27 16.88
C GLY A 183 -9.85 18.84 16.38
N GLY A 184 -10.65 18.68 15.32
CA GLY A 184 -10.92 17.39 14.68
C GLY A 184 -12.13 16.65 15.25
N LYS A 185 -12.92 17.24 16.13
CA LYS A 185 -14.12 16.60 16.69
C LYS A 185 -15.25 16.49 15.67
N SER A 186 -15.34 17.45 14.75
CA SER A 186 -16.26 17.42 13.62
C SER A 186 -15.60 17.86 12.32
N TRP A 187 -16.14 17.41 11.18
CA TRP A 187 -15.56 17.61 9.85
C TRP A 187 -16.62 18.10 8.86
N SER A 188 -16.31 19.16 8.14
CA SER A 188 -17.09 19.70 7.03
C SER A 188 -16.38 19.46 5.71
N LEU A 189 -17.08 18.96 4.69
CA LEU A 189 -16.55 18.79 3.34
C LEU A 189 -16.58 20.16 2.63
N VAL A 190 -15.41 20.78 2.45
CA VAL A 190 -15.27 22.15 1.92
C VAL A 190 -14.87 22.20 0.44
N LEU A 191 -14.26 21.14 -0.10
CA LEU A 191 -13.97 21.03 -1.54
C LEU A 191 -14.26 19.62 -2.02
N LYS A 192 -15.10 19.50 -3.06
CA LYS A 192 -15.44 18.23 -3.71
C LYS A 192 -15.55 18.40 -5.22
N SER A 193 -15.42 17.30 -5.95
CA SER A 193 -15.75 17.21 -7.37
C SER A 193 -16.81 16.11 -7.59
N ASN A 194 -16.48 14.99 -8.18
CA ASN A 194 -17.41 13.90 -8.42
C ASN A 194 -17.12 12.67 -7.51
N LYS A 195 -17.95 11.63 -7.62
CA LYS A 195 -17.85 10.42 -6.78
C LYS A 195 -16.58 9.59 -6.95
N TRP A 196 -15.71 9.94 -7.90
CA TRP A 196 -14.46 9.25 -8.21
C TRP A 196 -13.23 10.10 -7.89
N THR A 197 -13.42 11.36 -7.48
CA THR A 197 -12.36 12.36 -7.33
C THR A 197 -12.12 12.68 -5.87
N GLY A 198 -10.90 12.48 -5.39
CA GLY A 198 -10.46 12.84 -4.04
C GLY A 198 -9.36 13.89 -4.06
N ALA A 199 -8.96 14.38 -2.88
CA ALA A 199 -7.85 15.30 -2.71
C ALA A 199 -6.54 14.55 -2.46
N THR A 200 -5.46 14.96 -3.13
CA THR A 200 -4.12 14.36 -3.00
C THR A 200 -3.09 15.31 -2.41
N GLU A 201 -3.23 16.61 -2.64
CA GLU A 201 -2.30 17.62 -2.14
C GLU A 201 -3.05 18.73 -1.44
N LEU A 202 -2.48 19.24 -0.37
CA LEU A 202 -2.90 20.43 0.35
C LEU A 202 -1.68 21.26 0.73
N LYS A 203 -1.65 22.53 0.34
CA LYS A 203 -0.56 23.44 0.70
C LYS A 203 -1.11 24.76 1.20
N MET A 204 -0.42 25.38 2.15
CA MET A 204 -0.76 26.67 2.74
C MET A 204 0.31 27.70 2.38
N ASP A 205 -0.08 28.92 1.99
CA ASP A 205 0.87 30.03 1.84
C ASP A 205 1.44 30.37 3.24
N PRO A 206 2.74 30.25 3.47
CA PRO A 206 3.34 30.46 4.79
C PRO A 206 3.19 31.89 5.33
N ARG A 207 2.80 32.84 4.47
CA ARG A 207 2.57 34.25 4.83
C ARG A 207 1.11 34.56 5.13
N ASN A 208 0.19 33.72 4.65
CA ASN A 208 -1.25 33.90 4.79
C ASN A 208 -1.97 32.55 4.91
N PRO A 209 -2.29 32.13 6.14
CA PRO A 209 -2.94 30.83 6.38
C PRO A 209 -4.34 30.69 5.76
N ASP A 210 -4.99 31.81 5.41
CA ASP A 210 -6.27 31.78 4.69
C ASP A 210 -6.11 31.40 3.20
N ARG A 211 -4.89 31.53 2.66
CA ARG A 211 -4.60 31.09 1.29
C ARG A 211 -4.17 29.65 1.27
N LEU A 212 -5.04 28.82 0.72
CA LEU A 212 -4.81 27.38 0.58
C LEU A 212 -4.83 26.97 -0.88
N TYR A 213 -4.08 25.91 -1.17
CA TYR A 213 -4.10 25.23 -2.46
C TYR A 213 -4.43 23.77 -2.25
N ALA A 214 -5.24 23.20 -3.14
CA ALA A 214 -5.59 21.79 -3.14
C ALA A 214 -5.51 21.21 -4.54
N VAL A 215 -5.06 19.96 -4.62
CA VAL A 215 -5.13 19.16 -5.84
C VAL A 215 -6.18 18.10 -5.68
N LEU A 216 -7.09 18.01 -6.62
CA LEU A 216 -8.03 16.91 -6.75
C LEU A 216 -7.58 15.97 -7.87
N TRP A 217 -7.69 14.67 -7.63
CA TRP A 217 -7.36 13.61 -8.59
C TRP A 217 -8.51 12.64 -8.76
N GLN A 218 -8.96 12.47 -10.01
CA GLN A 218 -9.96 11.47 -10.37
C GLN A 218 -9.28 10.15 -10.68
N ARG A 219 -9.63 9.09 -9.94
CA ARG A 219 -9.06 7.77 -10.14
C ARG A 219 -10.00 6.65 -9.70
N HIS A 220 -9.83 5.49 -10.31
CA HIS A 220 -10.50 4.26 -9.91
C HIS A 220 -9.74 3.04 -10.39
N ARG A 221 -9.80 1.97 -9.62
CA ARG A 221 -9.19 0.69 -9.96
C ARG A 221 -10.19 -0.45 -9.72
N THR A 222 -10.17 -1.43 -10.61
CA THR A 222 -10.74 -2.76 -10.43
C THR A 222 -9.63 -3.80 -10.61
N VAL A 223 -9.91 -5.08 -10.37
CA VAL A 223 -8.94 -6.14 -10.67
C VAL A 223 -8.54 -6.12 -12.15
N ALA A 224 -9.51 -5.87 -13.03
CA ALA A 224 -9.31 -5.89 -14.49
C ALA A 224 -8.72 -4.61 -15.06
N ALA A 225 -8.97 -3.43 -14.45
CA ALA A 225 -8.76 -2.14 -15.08
C ALA A 225 -8.32 -1.05 -14.10
N TYR A 226 -7.63 -0.04 -14.65
CA TYR A 226 -7.21 1.17 -13.93
C TYR A 226 -7.54 2.42 -14.75
N MET A 227 -8.01 3.46 -14.08
CA MET A 227 -8.22 4.79 -14.63
C MET A 227 -7.64 5.84 -13.68
N GLY A 228 -6.56 6.50 -14.08
CA GLY A 228 -5.77 7.42 -13.27
C GLY A 228 -5.92 8.89 -13.61
N GLY A 229 -7.05 9.30 -14.16
CA GLY A 229 -7.31 10.69 -14.51
C GLY A 229 -8.72 10.93 -14.98
N GLY A 230 -9.04 12.19 -15.24
CA GLY A 230 -10.36 12.57 -15.75
C GLY A 230 -10.73 14.04 -15.50
N PRO A 231 -11.95 14.47 -15.88
CA PRO A 231 -12.39 15.86 -15.78
C PRO A 231 -12.49 16.41 -14.37
N GLY A 232 -12.54 15.54 -13.35
CA GLY A 232 -12.53 15.93 -11.94
C GLY A 232 -11.18 16.38 -11.42
N THR A 233 -10.09 16.03 -12.11
CA THR A 233 -8.74 16.41 -11.71
C THR A 233 -8.49 17.91 -11.92
N GLY A 234 -7.77 18.54 -11.00
CA GLY A 234 -7.41 19.95 -11.12
C GLY A 234 -6.80 20.56 -9.88
N ILE A 235 -6.26 21.76 -10.03
CA ILE A 235 -5.67 22.56 -8.97
C ILE A 235 -6.69 23.65 -8.57
N TYR A 236 -6.84 23.84 -7.27
CA TYR A 236 -7.79 24.79 -6.69
C TYR A 236 -7.07 25.70 -5.69
N ARG A 237 -7.55 26.92 -5.54
CA ARG A 237 -7.08 27.89 -4.55
C ARG A 237 -8.26 28.45 -3.76
N SER A 238 -8.06 28.62 -2.47
CA SER A 238 -8.89 29.39 -1.56
C SER A 238 -8.13 30.62 -1.07
N GLU A 239 -8.85 31.70 -0.77
CA GLU A 239 -8.32 32.93 -0.16
C GLU A 239 -8.99 33.22 1.21
N ASP A 240 -9.84 32.32 1.70
CA ASP A 240 -10.71 32.50 2.88
C ASP A 240 -10.69 31.28 3.81
N GLY A 241 -9.54 30.65 3.97
CA GLY A 241 -9.37 29.51 4.87
C GLY A 241 -10.16 28.27 4.42
N GLY A 242 -10.39 28.11 3.12
CA GLY A 242 -11.04 26.94 2.54
C GLY A 242 -12.57 27.00 2.51
N GLU A 243 -13.20 28.15 2.76
CA GLU A 243 -14.65 28.27 2.64
C GLU A 243 -15.11 28.31 1.18
N ASN A 244 -14.36 29.01 0.32
CA ASN A 244 -14.60 29.07 -1.11
C ASN A 244 -13.35 28.69 -1.91
N TRP A 245 -13.55 27.99 -3.04
CA TRP A 245 -12.47 27.47 -3.86
C TRP A 245 -12.64 27.87 -5.33
N LYS A 246 -11.58 28.38 -5.94
CA LYS A 246 -11.48 28.70 -7.37
C LYS A 246 -10.61 27.66 -8.06
N LYS A 247 -11.12 27.03 -9.14
CA LYS A 247 -10.29 26.17 -10.00
C LYS A 247 -9.34 27.03 -10.82
N LEU A 248 -8.05 26.68 -10.81
CA LEU A 248 -7.01 27.34 -11.59
C LEU A 248 -6.92 26.69 -12.98
N THR A 249 -6.94 27.51 -14.03
CA THR A 249 -6.97 26.99 -15.41
C THR A 249 -6.09 27.76 -16.41
N SER A 250 -5.75 29.03 -16.12
CA SER A 250 -5.04 29.89 -17.06
C SER A 250 -3.61 29.43 -17.29
N GLY A 251 -3.27 28.97 -18.49
CA GLY A 251 -1.96 28.42 -18.85
C GLY A 251 -1.74 26.96 -18.44
N LEU A 252 -2.70 26.32 -17.77
CA LEU A 252 -2.72 24.88 -17.50
C LEU A 252 -3.35 24.11 -18.67
N PRO A 253 -3.10 22.78 -18.78
CA PRO A 253 -3.73 21.96 -19.82
C PRO A 253 -5.26 22.01 -19.78
N SER A 254 -5.88 22.13 -20.95
CA SER A 254 -7.34 22.08 -21.10
C SER A 254 -7.89 20.66 -21.26
N SER A 255 -7.04 19.69 -21.55
CA SER A 255 -7.39 18.27 -21.59
C SER A 255 -7.56 17.69 -20.18
N ASN A 256 -8.14 16.49 -20.08
CA ASN A 256 -8.16 15.76 -18.83
C ASN A 256 -6.74 15.55 -18.32
N MET A 257 -6.55 15.68 -17.01
CA MET A 257 -5.27 15.51 -16.33
C MET A 257 -5.30 14.23 -15.48
N GLY A 258 -4.13 13.60 -15.34
CA GLY A 258 -3.86 12.52 -14.40
C GLY A 258 -3.36 13.03 -13.06
N LYS A 259 -2.40 12.33 -12.44
CA LYS A 259 -1.84 12.74 -11.15
C LYS A 259 -1.07 14.05 -11.28
N ILE A 260 -1.19 14.90 -10.27
CA ILE A 260 -0.52 16.18 -10.17
C ILE A 260 0.26 16.22 -8.86
N GLY A 261 1.58 16.39 -8.94
CA GLY A 261 2.40 16.79 -7.79
C GLY A 261 2.46 18.31 -7.74
N PHE A 262 2.35 18.89 -6.56
CA PHE A 262 2.21 20.33 -6.39
C PHE A 262 2.96 20.82 -5.16
N ASP A 263 3.69 21.93 -5.30
CA ASP A 263 4.31 22.58 -4.14
C ASP A 263 4.50 24.10 -4.31
N ILE A 264 4.71 24.77 -3.18
CA ILE A 264 4.93 26.22 -3.05
C ILE A 264 6.41 26.47 -2.78
N SER A 265 7.00 27.45 -3.45
CA SER A 265 8.37 27.87 -3.14
C SER A 265 8.48 28.45 -1.73
N HIS A 266 9.31 27.85 -0.89
CA HIS A 266 9.57 28.36 0.47
C HIS A 266 10.18 29.77 0.48
N GLN A 267 11.05 30.10 -0.48
CA GLN A 267 11.72 31.39 -0.55
C GLN A 267 10.86 32.49 -1.18
N LYS A 268 9.97 32.10 -2.09
CA LYS A 268 9.08 33.03 -2.82
C LYS A 268 7.68 32.43 -2.93
N PRO A 269 6.84 32.51 -1.91
CA PRO A 269 5.52 31.86 -1.92
C PRO A 269 4.52 32.33 -2.99
N ASP A 270 4.84 33.38 -3.77
CA ASP A 270 4.09 33.69 -4.98
C ASP A 270 4.41 32.73 -6.14
N VAL A 271 5.50 31.98 -6.04
CA VAL A 271 5.95 31.00 -7.03
C VAL A 271 5.45 29.62 -6.66
N LEU A 272 4.70 29.01 -7.57
CA LEU A 272 4.14 27.68 -7.44
C LEU A 272 4.67 26.78 -8.55
N TYR A 273 4.72 25.48 -8.27
CA TYR A 273 5.12 24.46 -9.23
C TYR A 273 4.10 23.33 -9.24
N ALA A 274 3.84 22.80 -10.45
CA ALA A 274 2.98 21.62 -10.63
C ALA A 274 3.59 20.68 -11.67
N ALA A 275 3.78 19.43 -11.32
CA ALA A 275 4.12 18.34 -12.24
C ALA A 275 2.81 17.64 -12.63
N ILE A 276 2.40 17.74 -13.88
CA ILE A 276 1.08 17.32 -14.36
C ILE A 276 1.22 16.16 -15.33
N GLU A 277 0.59 15.02 -15.00
CA GLU A 277 0.41 13.91 -15.93
C GLU A 277 -0.65 14.24 -16.98
N LEU A 278 -0.34 13.90 -18.22
CA LEU A 278 -1.25 13.94 -19.36
C LEU A 278 -1.35 12.56 -20.00
N ASP A 279 -1.89 12.51 -21.22
CA ASP A 279 -2.09 11.29 -21.98
C ASP A 279 -0.79 10.46 -22.15
N ARG A 280 -0.86 9.16 -21.85
CA ARG A 280 0.16 8.12 -22.15
C ARG A 280 1.57 8.48 -21.68
N ARG A 281 1.69 8.78 -20.39
CA ARG A 281 2.95 9.19 -19.75
C ARG A 281 3.55 10.48 -20.32
N LYS A 282 2.78 11.23 -21.08
CA LYS A 282 3.11 12.62 -21.38
C LYS A 282 2.78 13.48 -20.19
N GLY A 283 3.38 14.65 -20.13
CA GLY A 283 3.10 15.57 -19.06
C GLY A 283 3.99 16.79 -19.15
N GLY A 284 4.17 17.42 -18.03
CA GLY A 284 5.07 18.56 -17.92
C GLY A 284 5.07 19.18 -16.56
N VAL A 285 6.12 19.94 -16.30
CA VAL A 285 6.24 20.79 -15.12
C VAL A 285 5.83 22.21 -15.51
N TYR A 286 4.92 22.77 -14.73
CA TYR A 286 4.37 24.11 -14.87
C TYR A 286 4.79 24.97 -13.70
N LYS A 287 5.02 26.27 -13.96
CA LYS A 287 5.40 27.27 -12.97
C LYS A 287 4.44 28.46 -13.05
N SER A 288 3.99 28.92 -11.91
CA SER A 288 3.30 30.20 -11.72
C SER A 288 4.21 31.18 -10.98
N LEU A 289 4.13 32.47 -11.29
CA LEU A 289 4.84 33.55 -10.59
C LEU A 289 3.88 34.49 -9.84
N ASP A 290 2.58 34.20 -9.89
CA ASP A 290 1.50 35.08 -9.45
C ASP A 290 0.44 34.33 -8.64
N ARG A 291 0.89 33.38 -7.80
CA ARG A 291 0.00 32.63 -6.89
C ARG A 291 -1.04 31.77 -7.61
N GLY A 292 -0.70 31.31 -8.83
CA GLY A 292 -1.54 30.44 -9.63
C GLY A 292 -2.55 31.16 -10.54
N GLU A 293 -2.51 32.49 -10.64
CA GLU A 293 -3.40 33.20 -11.59
C GLU A 293 -3.05 32.82 -13.03
N THR A 294 -1.76 32.73 -13.35
CA THR A 294 -1.27 32.26 -14.64
C THR A 294 -0.16 31.23 -14.50
N TRP A 295 -0.10 30.31 -15.47
CA TRP A 295 0.88 29.24 -15.50
C TRP A 295 1.62 29.18 -16.83
N SER A 296 2.89 28.81 -16.78
CA SER A 296 3.72 28.57 -17.96
C SER A 296 4.40 27.21 -17.86
N ARG A 297 4.35 26.44 -18.94
CA ARG A 297 5.05 25.16 -19.04
C ARG A 297 6.56 25.39 -19.05
N GLN A 298 7.28 24.64 -18.24
CA GLN A 298 8.74 24.74 -18.14
C GLN A 298 9.43 23.60 -18.91
N SER A 299 8.92 22.38 -18.79
CA SER A 299 9.49 21.17 -19.43
C SER A 299 8.43 20.11 -19.66
N ASP A 300 8.84 19.01 -20.31
CA ASP A 300 8.04 17.81 -20.53
C ASP A 300 8.26 16.75 -19.44
N ALA A 301 8.95 17.11 -18.33
CA ALA A 301 9.25 16.16 -17.27
C ALA A 301 7.97 15.63 -16.62
N VAL A 302 7.93 14.32 -16.46
CA VAL A 302 6.86 13.57 -15.82
C VAL A 302 7.50 12.32 -15.19
N ALA A 303 6.93 11.81 -14.11
CA ALA A 303 7.40 10.57 -13.53
C ALA A 303 7.26 9.40 -14.52
N GLY A 304 8.31 8.61 -14.61
CA GLY A 304 8.40 7.42 -15.48
C GLY A 304 8.24 6.13 -14.70
N GLY A 305 9.03 5.13 -15.04
CA GLY A 305 9.02 3.83 -14.36
C GLY A 305 7.65 3.17 -14.44
N THR A 306 7.07 2.84 -13.29
CA THR A 306 5.71 2.27 -13.18
C THR A 306 4.62 3.24 -13.63
N GLY A 307 4.88 4.54 -13.59
CA GLY A 307 3.99 5.60 -14.07
C GLY A 307 3.63 6.62 -12.98
N PRO A 308 3.11 7.79 -13.40
CA PRO A 308 2.77 8.88 -12.46
C PRO A 308 1.77 8.50 -11.37
N HIS A 309 0.92 7.51 -11.58
CA HIS A 309 -0.02 7.03 -10.57
C HIS A 309 0.68 6.49 -9.31
N TYR A 310 1.93 6.05 -9.45
CA TYR A 310 2.75 5.50 -8.37
C TYR A 310 3.71 6.54 -7.78
N TYR A 311 4.15 7.49 -8.59
CA TYR A 311 5.07 8.58 -8.24
C TYR A 311 4.40 9.95 -8.42
N GLN A 312 5.11 10.93 -8.90
CA GLN A 312 4.69 12.26 -9.33
C GLN A 312 4.62 13.32 -8.21
N GLU A 313 4.86 12.97 -6.95
CA GLU A 313 4.97 13.97 -5.90
C GLU A 313 6.10 14.94 -6.25
N LEU A 314 5.84 16.25 -6.04
CA LEU A 314 6.79 17.32 -6.33
C LEU A 314 7.10 18.09 -5.06
N TYR A 315 8.38 18.28 -4.78
CA TYR A 315 8.85 19.03 -3.60
C TYR A 315 9.79 20.15 -4.02
N THR A 316 9.60 21.32 -3.41
CA THR A 316 10.53 22.45 -3.52
C THR A 316 11.56 22.39 -2.40
N SER A 317 12.80 22.77 -2.70
CA SER A 317 13.83 22.87 -1.66
C SER A 317 13.51 24.03 -0.70
N PRO A 318 13.54 23.83 0.63
CA PRO A 318 13.38 24.91 1.58
C PRO A 318 14.63 25.84 1.64
N HIS A 319 15.75 25.43 1.05
CA HIS A 319 17.01 26.16 1.13
C HIS A 319 17.45 26.78 -0.19
N HIS A 320 17.03 26.23 -1.33
CA HIS A 320 17.51 26.65 -2.65
C HIS A 320 16.34 26.99 -3.56
N PHE A 321 16.20 28.27 -3.88
CA PHE A 321 15.19 28.72 -4.82
C PHE A 321 15.34 28.04 -6.19
N ASP A 322 14.21 27.69 -6.81
CA ASP A 322 14.15 26.98 -8.11
C ASP A 322 14.75 25.57 -8.11
N ARG A 323 15.12 24.99 -6.95
CA ARG A 323 15.46 23.58 -6.86
C ARG A 323 14.22 22.75 -6.55
N LEU A 324 13.96 21.79 -7.44
CA LEU A 324 12.80 20.90 -7.36
C LEU A 324 13.25 19.44 -7.31
N TYR A 325 12.46 18.61 -6.61
CA TYR A 325 12.60 17.17 -6.55
C TYR A 325 11.28 16.56 -7.02
N LEU A 326 11.32 15.83 -8.13
CA LEU A 326 10.17 15.09 -8.65
C LEU A 326 10.36 13.61 -8.32
N MET A 327 9.47 13.09 -7.46
CA MET A 327 9.47 11.68 -7.09
C MET A 327 9.26 10.80 -8.31
N ASN A 328 10.04 9.77 -8.39
CA ASN A 328 10.10 8.88 -9.53
C ASN A 328 10.88 7.62 -9.15
N ASN A 329 10.87 6.61 -10.01
CA ASN A 329 11.77 5.47 -9.91
C ASN A 329 13.21 5.96 -9.64
N TYR A 330 13.84 6.64 -10.59
CA TYR A 330 15.03 7.45 -10.33
C TYR A 330 14.60 8.90 -10.09
N MET A 331 14.78 9.42 -8.88
CA MET A 331 14.37 10.78 -8.55
C MET A 331 14.95 11.79 -9.54
N LEU A 332 14.11 12.72 -9.98
CA LEU A 332 14.51 13.78 -10.89
C LEU A 332 14.73 15.09 -10.12
N ILE A 333 15.85 15.76 -10.39
CA ILE A 333 16.20 17.04 -9.77
C ILE A 333 16.28 18.11 -10.85
N SER A 334 15.59 19.24 -10.61
CA SER A 334 15.79 20.49 -11.33
C SER A 334 16.50 21.50 -10.44
N LYS A 335 17.34 22.36 -11.05
CA LYS A 335 18.02 23.47 -10.38
C LYS A 335 17.67 24.84 -10.99
N ASP A 336 16.72 24.87 -11.90
CA ASP A 336 16.35 26.02 -12.72
C ASP A 336 14.84 26.20 -12.85
N GLY A 337 14.10 25.79 -11.83
CA GLY A 337 12.65 25.98 -11.75
C GLY A 337 11.85 25.10 -12.69
N GLY A 338 12.34 23.88 -12.93
CA GLY A 338 11.64 22.88 -13.72
C GLY A 338 11.89 22.94 -15.23
N LYS A 339 12.86 23.75 -15.70
CA LYS A 339 13.20 23.82 -17.12
C LYS A 339 13.99 22.61 -17.57
N ASN A 340 14.94 22.18 -16.76
CA ASN A 340 15.75 20.99 -17.00
C ASN A 340 15.72 20.08 -15.79
N PHE A 341 15.62 18.78 -16.04
CA PHE A 341 15.72 17.75 -15.02
C PHE A 341 16.87 16.79 -15.32
N SER A 342 17.57 16.36 -14.27
CA SER A 342 18.56 15.30 -14.32
C SER A 342 18.23 14.23 -13.28
N ARG A 343 18.62 12.99 -13.55
CA ARG A 343 18.53 11.93 -12.54
C ARG A 343 19.43 12.25 -11.35
N MET A 344 18.91 12.01 -10.15
CA MET A 344 19.69 12.05 -8.93
C MET A 344 20.73 10.91 -8.94
N ASN A 345 21.87 11.11 -8.27
CA ASN A 345 22.79 10.02 -8.01
C ASN A 345 22.20 9.11 -6.91
N GLU A 346 21.82 7.90 -7.27
CA GLU A 346 21.25 6.90 -6.37
C GLU A 346 22.17 5.67 -6.21
N LYS A 347 23.46 5.84 -6.41
CA LYS A 347 24.42 4.79 -6.12
C LYS A 347 24.36 4.42 -4.63
N HIS A 348 24.20 3.13 -4.35
CA HIS A 348 24.01 2.60 -2.99
C HIS A 348 22.74 3.05 -2.29
N LYS A 349 21.72 3.42 -3.05
CA LYS A 349 20.39 3.74 -2.57
C LYS A 349 19.36 2.97 -3.41
N HIS A 350 18.31 2.45 -2.76
CA HIS A 350 17.16 1.91 -3.47
C HIS A 350 16.49 3.02 -4.29
N VAL A 351 16.04 2.68 -5.47
CA VAL A 351 15.21 3.54 -6.34
C VAL A 351 13.78 3.67 -5.76
N ASP A 352 12.81 4.11 -6.55
CA ASP A 352 11.38 4.16 -6.17
C ASP A 352 11.11 5.09 -4.97
N ASN A 353 11.24 6.40 -5.24
CA ASN A 353 11.20 7.45 -4.22
C ASN A 353 9.78 7.97 -3.99
N HIS A 354 9.39 8.17 -2.73
CA HIS A 354 8.05 8.62 -2.35
C HIS A 354 8.02 9.79 -1.36
N ALA A 355 8.97 9.85 -0.44
CA ALA A 355 9.02 10.88 0.58
C ALA A 355 10.39 11.56 0.62
N ILE A 356 10.40 12.86 0.96
CA ILE A 356 11.62 13.62 1.18
C ILE A 356 11.42 14.61 2.32
N ALA A 357 12.38 14.68 3.21
CA ALA A 357 12.37 15.64 4.30
C ALA A 357 13.72 16.37 4.41
N PHE A 358 13.66 17.62 4.86
CA PHE A 358 14.79 18.52 4.97
C PHE A 358 14.95 19.01 6.40
N LYS A 359 16.16 19.09 6.91
CA LYS A 359 16.42 19.79 8.17
C LYS A 359 16.35 21.31 7.96
N LYS A 360 15.75 22.01 8.92
CA LYS A 360 15.57 23.46 8.86
C LYS A 360 16.90 24.21 8.82
N ASN A 361 17.89 23.70 9.56
CA ASN A 361 19.15 24.39 9.79
C ASN A 361 20.35 23.80 9.03
N ASP A 362 20.15 22.75 8.23
CA ASP A 362 21.21 22.14 7.43
C ASP A 362 20.80 22.02 5.95
N PRO A 363 21.26 22.93 5.09
CA PRO A 363 20.92 22.92 3.67
C PRO A 363 21.52 21.74 2.88
N ASN A 364 22.46 21.00 3.46
CA ASN A 364 23.08 19.85 2.83
C ASN A 364 22.40 18.53 3.22
N TYR A 365 21.58 18.55 4.29
CA TYR A 365 20.91 17.34 4.77
C TYR A 365 19.63 17.08 4.00
N VAL A 366 19.50 15.84 3.54
CA VAL A 366 18.28 15.33 2.90
C VAL A 366 18.00 13.92 3.40
N LEU A 367 16.77 13.66 3.84
CA LEU A 367 16.28 12.33 4.19
C LEU A 367 15.25 11.90 3.16
N VAL A 368 15.44 10.74 2.53
CA VAL A 368 14.56 10.22 1.49
C VAL A 368 13.98 8.88 1.91
N GLY A 369 12.68 8.73 1.74
CA GLY A 369 11.95 7.49 1.83
C GLY A 369 11.71 6.89 0.45
N SER A 370 11.98 5.59 0.32
CA SER A 370 11.78 4.80 -0.90
C SER A 370 11.08 3.49 -0.59
N ASP A 371 10.86 2.64 -1.61
CA ASP A 371 10.36 1.26 -1.41
C ASP A 371 11.37 0.36 -0.67
N GLY A 372 12.64 0.74 -0.64
CA GLY A 372 13.69 0.05 0.12
C GLY A 372 14.02 0.68 1.48
N GLY A 373 13.19 1.61 1.99
CA GLY A 373 13.37 2.22 3.31
C GLY A 373 13.94 3.63 3.29
N LEU A 374 14.67 4.00 4.36
CA LEU A 374 15.17 5.34 4.59
C LEU A 374 16.64 5.49 4.21
N TYR A 375 16.95 6.62 3.58
CA TYR A 375 18.30 6.99 3.15
C TYR A 375 18.62 8.44 3.49
N GLU A 376 19.77 8.68 4.13
CA GLU A 376 20.27 10.02 4.47
C GLU A 376 21.38 10.46 3.53
N SER A 377 21.34 11.71 3.17
CA SER A 377 22.45 12.43 2.52
C SER A 377 22.87 13.61 3.38
N PHE A 378 24.18 13.80 3.55
CA PHE A 378 24.78 14.94 4.27
C PHE A 378 25.50 15.92 3.34
N ASP A 379 25.42 15.70 2.04
CA ASP A 379 26.14 16.42 0.99
C ASP A 379 25.24 16.82 -0.18
N LEU A 380 23.96 17.07 0.13
CA LEU A 380 22.94 17.51 -0.82
C LEU A 380 22.75 16.52 -1.98
N THR A 381 22.49 15.27 -1.65
CA THR A 381 22.15 14.15 -2.56
C THR A 381 23.31 13.60 -3.40
N LYS A 382 24.58 13.86 -3.02
CA LYS A 382 25.73 13.30 -3.75
C LYS A 382 26.04 11.87 -3.30
N THR A 383 25.94 11.59 -2.00
CA THR A 383 26.14 10.26 -1.41
C THR A 383 25.02 9.92 -0.43
N TRP A 384 24.82 8.62 -0.15
CA TRP A 384 23.72 8.11 0.64
C TRP A 384 24.19 7.15 1.74
N ARG A 385 23.57 7.25 2.89
CA ARG A 385 23.65 6.27 3.98
C ARG A 385 22.28 5.60 4.17
N PHE A 386 22.23 4.28 4.08
CA PHE A 386 21.04 3.50 4.40
C PHE A 386 20.81 3.41 5.92
N ILE A 387 19.57 3.53 6.38
CA ILE A 387 19.16 3.30 7.77
C ILE A 387 18.84 1.81 7.93
N SER A 388 19.83 1.01 8.31
CA SER A 388 19.79 -0.46 8.29
C SER A 388 19.24 -1.11 9.57
N ASN A 389 18.49 -0.37 10.38
CA ASN A 389 17.95 -0.85 11.66
C ASN A 389 16.44 -0.59 11.83
N LEU A 390 15.73 -0.34 10.72
CA LEU A 390 14.27 -0.16 10.69
C LEU A 390 13.63 -1.41 10.08
N PRO A 391 13.04 -2.32 10.88
CA PRO A 391 12.55 -3.62 10.41
C PRO A 391 11.11 -3.49 9.89
N ILE A 392 10.95 -3.00 8.66
CA ILE A 392 9.65 -2.71 8.02
C ILE A 392 9.48 -3.42 6.68
N THR A 393 10.12 -4.57 6.50
CA THR A 393 10.00 -5.37 5.27
C THR A 393 8.55 -5.77 5.01
N GLN A 394 8.08 -5.56 3.79
CA GLN A 394 6.72 -5.88 3.36
C GLN A 394 6.68 -7.23 2.66
N PHE A 395 6.20 -8.27 3.35
CA PHE A 395 6.06 -9.61 2.79
C PHE A 395 4.74 -9.78 2.02
N TYR A 396 4.81 -10.46 0.86
CA TYR A 396 3.63 -10.97 0.15
C TYR A 396 3.14 -12.28 0.77
N ASP A 397 4.05 -13.22 0.97
CA ASP A 397 3.76 -14.53 1.56
C ASP A 397 5.00 -15.12 2.25
N LEU A 398 4.80 -16.15 3.07
CA LEU A 398 5.82 -16.80 3.88
C LEU A 398 5.83 -18.31 3.70
N ALA A 399 7.01 -18.90 3.73
CA ALA A 399 7.23 -20.35 3.84
C ALA A 399 8.18 -20.67 5.00
N LEU A 400 8.04 -21.87 5.55
CA LEU A 400 8.90 -22.41 6.61
C LEU A 400 9.55 -23.68 6.14
N ASP A 401 10.81 -23.91 6.50
CA ASP A 401 11.50 -25.19 6.27
C ASP A 401 11.54 -26.07 7.53
N ASP A 402 12.12 -27.25 7.41
CA ASP A 402 12.27 -28.24 8.49
C ASP A 402 13.67 -28.27 9.09
N SER A 403 14.48 -27.21 8.90
CA SER A 403 15.86 -27.13 9.40
C SER A 403 15.95 -27.32 10.92
N LYS A 404 17.05 -27.93 11.35
CA LYS A 404 17.35 -28.18 12.77
C LYS A 404 18.62 -27.43 13.18
N PRO A 405 18.73 -26.94 14.44
CA PRO A 405 17.77 -27.03 15.55
C PRO A 405 16.61 -26.03 15.42
N PHE A 406 16.71 -25.03 14.55
CA PHE A 406 15.69 -24.03 14.28
C PHE A 406 15.31 -24.02 12.81
N TYR A 407 14.02 -23.96 12.52
CA TYR A 407 13.53 -23.77 11.15
C TYR A 407 13.86 -22.37 10.65
N ASN A 408 13.95 -22.22 9.34
CA ASN A 408 14.06 -20.92 8.69
C ASN A 408 12.69 -20.40 8.25
N VAL A 409 12.61 -19.09 8.13
CA VAL A 409 11.49 -18.36 7.58
C VAL A 409 11.93 -17.75 6.25
N PHE A 410 11.16 -17.99 5.21
CA PHE A 410 11.38 -17.40 3.89
C PHE A 410 10.19 -16.53 3.53
N GLY A 411 10.43 -15.40 2.89
CA GLY A 411 9.38 -14.49 2.47
C GLY A 411 9.72 -13.80 1.16
N GLY A 412 8.74 -13.70 0.29
CA GLY A 412 8.81 -12.83 -0.87
C GLY A 412 8.38 -11.43 -0.50
N THR A 413 9.13 -10.43 -0.92
CA THR A 413 8.90 -9.03 -0.53
C THR A 413 8.69 -8.14 -1.74
N GLN A 414 7.78 -7.20 -1.62
CA GLN A 414 7.59 -6.21 -2.67
C GLN A 414 8.87 -5.38 -2.82
N ASP A 415 9.35 -5.27 -4.06
CA ASP A 415 10.51 -4.47 -4.49
C ASP A 415 11.87 -4.89 -3.89
N ASN A 416 11.90 -5.83 -2.92
CA ASN A 416 13.07 -6.12 -2.10
C ASN A 416 13.47 -7.59 -2.09
N SER A 417 13.21 -8.34 -3.16
CA SER A 417 13.66 -9.72 -3.35
C SER A 417 12.85 -10.77 -2.55
N SER A 418 13.21 -12.03 -2.68
CA SER A 418 12.86 -13.08 -1.72
C SER A 418 13.97 -13.22 -0.70
N GLU A 419 13.62 -13.29 0.58
CA GLU A 419 14.56 -13.30 1.69
C GLU A 419 14.36 -14.52 2.58
N GLY A 420 15.43 -14.94 3.26
CA GLY A 420 15.37 -16.06 4.19
C GLY A 420 16.27 -15.85 5.41
N GLY A 421 15.77 -16.24 6.57
CA GLY A 421 16.50 -16.13 7.84
C GLY A 421 16.00 -17.09 8.90
N PRO A 422 16.73 -17.27 10.01
CA PRO A 422 16.38 -18.24 11.03
C PRO A 422 15.21 -17.77 11.90
N SER A 423 14.37 -18.70 12.33
CA SER A 423 13.30 -18.41 13.30
C SER A 423 13.84 -18.13 14.70
N ARG A 424 15.01 -18.67 15.05
CA ARG A 424 15.71 -18.51 16.33
C ARG A 424 17.21 -18.59 16.15
N THR A 425 17.94 -18.16 17.16
CA THR A 425 19.40 -18.29 17.25
C THR A 425 19.80 -18.59 18.69
N ASP A 426 20.94 -19.20 18.88
CA ASP A 426 21.65 -19.37 20.15
C ASP A 426 22.61 -18.20 20.45
N ASN A 427 22.77 -17.27 19.51
CA ASN A 427 23.52 -16.05 19.70
C ASN A 427 22.89 -15.18 20.81
N ARG A 428 23.69 -14.81 21.82
CA ARG A 428 23.23 -13.96 22.93
C ARG A 428 22.70 -12.58 22.49
N GLN A 429 23.12 -12.11 21.32
CA GLN A 429 22.69 -10.81 20.75
C GLN A 429 21.39 -10.94 19.94
N GLY A 430 20.83 -12.14 19.80
CA GLY A 430 19.64 -12.40 19.00
C GLY A 430 19.95 -12.52 17.51
N ILE A 431 18.88 -12.59 16.69
CA ILE A 431 18.95 -12.63 15.25
C ILE A 431 19.39 -11.26 14.73
N GLN A 432 20.36 -11.24 13.83
CA GLN A 432 20.93 -10.02 13.22
C GLN A 432 20.66 -9.97 11.71
N ASN A 433 20.87 -8.81 11.09
CA ASN A 433 20.76 -8.68 9.63
C ASN A 433 21.66 -9.66 8.87
N ALA A 434 22.83 -10.00 9.41
CA ALA A 434 23.75 -10.95 8.82
C ALA A 434 23.26 -12.40 8.82
N ASP A 435 22.24 -12.72 9.61
CA ASP A 435 21.60 -14.04 9.63
C ASP A 435 20.55 -14.19 8.51
N TRP A 436 20.16 -13.08 7.90
CA TRP A 436 19.24 -13.02 6.76
C TRP A 436 20.01 -12.94 5.45
N ARG A 437 19.46 -13.50 4.39
CA ARG A 437 20.05 -13.48 3.06
C ARG A 437 19.01 -13.29 1.96
N VAL A 438 19.39 -12.66 0.88
CA VAL A 438 18.62 -12.64 -0.37
C VAL A 438 18.70 -14.03 -1.00
N ILE A 439 17.55 -14.58 -1.34
CA ILE A 439 17.39 -15.89 -1.97
C ILE A 439 17.24 -15.76 -3.49
N LEU A 440 16.36 -14.85 -3.93
CA LEU A 440 16.11 -14.58 -5.35
C LEU A 440 15.81 -13.09 -5.53
N GLY A 441 16.40 -12.45 -6.55
CA GLY A 441 16.18 -11.04 -6.86
C GLY A 441 14.84 -10.75 -7.55
N GLY A 442 14.47 -9.48 -7.62
CA GLY A 442 13.22 -8.96 -8.18
C GLY A 442 12.20 -8.63 -7.09
N ASP A 443 10.92 -8.38 -7.44
CA ASP A 443 9.85 -8.44 -6.44
C ASP A 443 9.70 -9.90 -6.05
N GLY A 444 9.97 -10.24 -4.79
CA GLY A 444 9.75 -11.58 -4.29
C GLY A 444 8.26 -11.82 -4.10
N HIS A 445 7.82 -13.05 -4.38
CA HIS A 445 6.42 -13.46 -4.25
C HIS A 445 6.32 -14.72 -3.38
N GLN A 446 5.37 -15.60 -3.67
CA GLN A 446 5.15 -16.80 -2.86
C GLN A 446 6.37 -17.72 -2.88
N PRO A 447 7.07 -17.94 -1.75
CA PRO A 447 8.07 -18.97 -1.61
C PRO A 447 7.41 -20.32 -1.30
N ALA A 448 8.12 -21.41 -1.55
CA ALA A 448 7.71 -22.72 -1.10
C ALA A 448 8.93 -23.57 -0.72
N THR A 449 8.77 -24.42 0.28
CA THR A 449 9.82 -25.31 0.77
C THR A 449 9.40 -26.76 0.55
N GLU A 450 10.36 -27.65 0.41
CA GLU A 450 10.10 -29.08 0.26
C GLU A 450 10.01 -29.73 1.65
N PRO A 451 8.87 -30.31 2.06
CA PRO A 451 8.73 -30.96 3.36
C PRO A 451 9.76 -32.09 3.55
N GLY A 452 10.47 -32.05 4.67
CA GLY A 452 11.52 -33.02 5.01
C GLY A 452 12.86 -32.85 4.26
N ASN A 453 12.98 -31.80 3.44
CA ASN A 453 14.19 -31.51 2.69
C ASN A 453 14.49 -30.00 2.66
N PRO A 454 15.15 -29.47 3.69
CA PRO A 454 15.44 -28.03 3.78
C PRO A 454 16.47 -27.53 2.77
N ASP A 455 17.10 -28.43 2.01
CA ASP A 455 18.10 -28.07 1.01
C ASP A 455 17.47 -27.60 -0.31
N ILE A 456 16.17 -27.79 -0.51
CA ILE A 456 15.44 -27.37 -1.71
C ILE A 456 14.37 -26.33 -1.37
N MET A 457 14.44 -25.22 -2.07
CA MET A 457 13.48 -24.14 -1.97
C MET A 457 13.01 -23.68 -3.35
N TYR A 458 11.81 -23.17 -3.41
CA TYR A 458 11.22 -22.52 -4.59
C TYR A 458 10.96 -21.06 -4.25
N ALA A 459 11.39 -20.17 -5.13
CA ALA A 459 11.10 -18.74 -5.04
C ALA A 459 10.74 -18.21 -6.43
N GLN A 460 10.01 -17.13 -6.47
CA GLN A 460 9.63 -16.50 -7.73
C GLN A 460 9.73 -14.98 -7.65
N SER A 461 9.95 -14.38 -8.81
CA SER A 461 9.74 -12.95 -9.02
C SER A 461 8.45 -12.72 -9.83
N GLN A 462 8.20 -11.47 -10.20
CA GLN A 462 6.96 -11.01 -10.85
C GLN A 462 6.49 -11.95 -11.98
N GLN A 463 5.18 -12.16 -12.07
CA GLN A 463 4.53 -12.91 -13.16
C GLN A 463 5.01 -14.37 -13.25
N GLY A 464 5.30 -14.97 -12.09
CA GLY A 464 5.61 -16.39 -11.99
C GLY A 464 6.97 -16.79 -12.53
N TYR A 465 7.95 -15.89 -12.52
CA TYR A 465 9.36 -16.24 -12.81
C TYR A 465 9.89 -17.17 -11.72
N LEU A 466 9.49 -18.45 -11.80
CA LEU A 466 9.74 -19.47 -10.79
C LEU A 466 11.13 -20.09 -10.94
N SER A 467 11.84 -20.17 -9.82
CA SER A 467 13.14 -20.82 -9.70
C SER A 467 13.14 -21.86 -8.59
N ARG A 468 13.84 -22.98 -8.82
CA ARG A 468 14.27 -23.92 -7.79
C ARG A 468 15.68 -23.56 -7.33
N ILE A 469 15.91 -23.55 -6.04
CA ILE A 469 17.18 -23.15 -5.44
C ILE A 469 17.67 -24.26 -4.53
N ASP A 470 18.92 -24.68 -4.75
CA ASP A 470 19.67 -25.54 -3.84
C ASP A 470 20.28 -24.64 -2.75
N MET A 471 19.80 -24.79 -1.52
CA MET A 471 20.18 -23.95 -0.38
C MET A 471 21.60 -24.24 0.12
N THR A 472 22.20 -25.39 -0.26
CA THR A 472 23.55 -25.78 0.14
C THR A 472 24.62 -25.25 -0.80
N THR A 473 24.33 -25.19 -2.11
CA THR A 473 25.25 -24.75 -3.15
C THR A 473 24.97 -23.33 -3.65
N GLY A 474 23.73 -22.85 -3.50
CA GLY A 474 23.25 -21.61 -4.10
C GLY A 474 22.88 -21.74 -5.59
N GLU A 475 22.91 -22.96 -6.16
CA GLU A 475 22.49 -23.18 -7.53
C GLU A 475 21.01 -22.79 -7.70
N THR A 476 20.75 -22.00 -8.73
CA THR A 476 19.40 -21.52 -9.06
C THR A 476 19.04 -21.96 -10.48
N VAL A 477 17.97 -22.73 -10.61
CA VAL A 477 17.45 -23.24 -11.89
C VAL A 477 16.08 -22.65 -12.15
N PHE A 478 15.92 -22.00 -13.30
CA PHE A 478 14.63 -21.50 -13.74
C PHE A 478 13.73 -22.67 -14.17
N VAL A 479 12.57 -22.79 -13.53
CA VAL A 479 11.67 -23.96 -13.71
C VAL A 479 10.23 -23.57 -14.05
N GLN A 480 9.95 -22.33 -14.44
CA GLN A 480 8.62 -21.90 -14.85
C GLN A 480 8.09 -22.73 -16.02
N PRO A 481 6.83 -23.27 -15.95
CA PRO A 481 6.24 -23.97 -17.09
C PRO A 481 6.09 -23.03 -18.29
N GLN A 482 6.40 -23.55 -19.48
CA GLN A 482 6.33 -22.81 -20.73
C GLN A 482 5.22 -23.37 -21.64
N PRO A 483 4.50 -22.53 -22.41
CA PRO A 483 3.55 -23.02 -23.40
C PRO A 483 4.29 -23.84 -24.47
N ARG A 484 3.62 -24.86 -24.98
CA ARG A 484 4.10 -25.61 -26.14
C ARG A 484 3.90 -24.82 -27.42
N GLU A 485 4.59 -25.20 -28.49
CA GLU A 485 4.38 -24.59 -29.80
C GLU A 485 2.92 -24.65 -30.23
N GLY A 486 2.34 -23.50 -30.60
CA GLY A 486 0.93 -23.35 -30.98
C GLY A 486 -0.05 -23.20 -29.82
N GLU A 487 0.40 -23.29 -28.56
CA GLU A 487 -0.43 -23.00 -27.40
C GLU A 487 -0.47 -21.48 -27.11
N PRO A 488 -1.55 -20.97 -26.50
CA PRO A 488 -1.64 -19.57 -26.12
C PRO A 488 -0.61 -19.21 -25.02
N TYR A 489 -0.30 -17.91 -24.95
CA TYR A 489 0.56 -17.35 -23.91
C TYR A 489 0.02 -17.69 -22.51
N GLU A 490 0.93 -18.02 -21.58
CA GLU A 490 0.59 -18.26 -20.18
C GLU A 490 0.46 -16.93 -19.42
N ARG A 491 -0.75 -16.70 -18.90
CA ARG A 491 -1.05 -15.52 -18.10
C ARG A 491 -0.81 -15.83 -16.62
N PHE A 492 0.42 -15.66 -16.14
CA PHE A 492 0.70 -15.74 -14.71
C PHE A 492 0.23 -14.48 -13.99
N ASN A 493 -0.32 -14.65 -12.79
CA ASN A 493 -0.62 -13.54 -11.90
C ASN A 493 0.67 -12.78 -11.55
N TRP A 494 0.53 -11.54 -11.10
CA TRP A 494 1.67 -10.82 -10.51
C TRP A 494 2.29 -11.62 -9.37
N ASP A 495 1.44 -12.16 -8.50
CA ASP A 495 1.74 -13.08 -7.42
C ASP A 495 1.17 -14.47 -7.77
N ALA A 496 1.89 -15.23 -8.62
CA ALA A 496 1.42 -16.52 -9.11
C ALA A 496 1.49 -17.59 -8.01
N PRO A 497 0.43 -18.40 -7.81
CA PRO A 497 0.42 -19.36 -6.71
C PRO A 497 1.26 -20.60 -7.01
N ILE A 498 2.11 -20.98 -6.05
CA ILE A 498 2.88 -22.22 -6.01
C ILE A 498 2.45 -23.08 -4.83
N LEU A 499 2.43 -24.39 -5.03
CA LEU A 499 2.10 -25.37 -3.99
C LEU A 499 3.03 -26.57 -4.10
N VAL A 500 3.72 -26.95 -3.01
CA VAL A 500 4.38 -28.25 -2.86
C VAL A 500 3.37 -29.23 -2.27
N SER A 501 3.19 -30.38 -2.91
CA SER A 501 2.21 -31.38 -2.48
C SER A 501 2.54 -31.95 -1.10
N PRO A 502 1.59 -31.98 -0.16
CA PRO A 502 1.81 -32.62 1.14
C PRO A 502 1.94 -34.15 1.03
N HIS A 503 1.56 -34.76 -0.09
CA HIS A 503 1.60 -36.20 -0.32
C HIS A 503 2.90 -36.67 -0.99
N LYS A 504 3.51 -35.81 -1.80
CA LYS A 504 4.76 -36.09 -2.51
C LYS A 504 5.64 -34.84 -2.55
N PRO A 505 6.66 -34.72 -1.71
CA PRO A 505 7.48 -33.51 -1.60
C PRO A 505 8.11 -33.01 -2.92
N SER A 506 8.43 -33.91 -3.87
CA SER A 506 8.92 -33.55 -5.21
C SER A 506 7.83 -33.07 -6.18
N ARG A 507 6.56 -33.12 -5.78
CA ARG A 507 5.44 -32.68 -6.61
C ARG A 507 5.13 -31.22 -6.37
N LEU A 508 5.03 -30.49 -7.49
CA LEU A 508 4.63 -29.11 -7.51
C LEU A 508 3.33 -28.92 -8.27
N TYR A 509 2.51 -27.99 -7.79
CA TYR A 509 1.47 -27.36 -8.59
C TYR A 509 1.83 -25.88 -8.74
N PHE A 510 1.66 -25.36 -9.95
CA PHE A 510 1.89 -23.97 -10.26
C PHE A 510 0.82 -23.48 -11.23
N ALA A 511 0.40 -22.22 -11.17
CA ALA A 511 -0.72 -21.81 -11.98
C ALA A 511 -0.55 -20.48 -12.70
N SER A 512 -0.99 -20.49 -13.96
CA SER A 512 -1.27 -19.36 -14.85
C SER A 512 -2.79 -19.15 -14.94
N GLN A 513 -3.38 -19.20 -16.16
CA GLN A 513 -4.83 -19.41 -16.36
C GLN A 513 -5.23 -20.88 -16.24
N ARG A 514 -4.26 -21.78 -16.23
CA ARG A 514 -4.42 -23.24 -16.04
C ARG A 514 -3.47 -23.76 -14.96
N VAL A 515 -3.82 -24.89 -14.38
CA VAL A 515 -3.00 -25.54 -13.36
C VAL A 515 -1.99 -26.47 -14.04
N TRP A 516 -0.74 -26.30 -13.69
CA TRP A 516 0.40 -27.11 -14.07
C TRP A 516 0.80 -28.02 -12.92
N LYS A 517 1.20 -29.25 -13.23
CA LYS A 517 1.72 -30.24 -12.29
C LYS A 517 3.09 -30.73 -12.74
N SER A 518 4.02 -30.80 -11.82
CA SER A 518 5.33 -31.45 -11.97
C SER A 518 5.48 -32.54 -10.91
N ASP A 519 6.06 -33.68 -11.25
CA ASP A 519 6.39 -34.74 -10.30
C ASP A 519 7.92 -34.88 -10.06
N ASP A 520 8.72 -33.98 -10.63
CA ASP A 520 10.18 -33.98 -10.68
C ASP A 520 10.79 -32.61 -10.35
N ARG A 521 10.20 -31.88 -9.37
CA ARG A 521 10.71 -30.59 -8.88
C ARG A 521 10.76 -29.49 -9.94
N GLY A 522 9.90 -29.55 -10.95
CA GLY A 522 9.81 -28.55 -12.01
C GLY A 522 10.69 -28.81 -13.23
N ASP A 523 11.42 -29.96 -13.30
CA ASP A 523 12.19 -30.32 -14.49
C ASP A 523 11.27 -30.60 -15.69
N SER A 524 10.08 -31.12 -15.45
CA SER A 524 9.03 -31.25 -16.46
C SER A 524 7.65 -30.86 -15.92
N TRP A 525 6.77 -30.37 -16.81
CA TRP A 525 5.44 -29.91 -16.47
C TRP A 525 4.35 -30.49 -17.37
N THR A 526 3.22 -30.84 -16.77
CA THR A 526 2.01 -31.27 -17.46
C THR A 526 0.85 -30.39 -17.04
N PRO A 527 0.11 -29.76 -17.98
CA PRO A 527 -1.11 -29.06 -17.63
C PRO A 527 -2.20 -30.06 -17.25
N ILE A 528 -2.78 -29.91 -16.08
CA ILE A 528 -3.87 -30.77 -15.57
C ILE A 528 -5.24 -30.08 -15.65
N SER A 529 -5.32 -28.88 -16.23
CA SER A 529 -6.57 -28.20 -16.52
C SER A 529 -6.50 -27.49 -17.88
N LYS A 530 -7.71 -27.13 -18.37
CA LYS A 530 -7.87 -26.08 -19.38
C LYS A 530 -7.84 -24.72 -18.68
N ASP A 531 -8.12 -23.64 -19.42
CA ASP A 531 -8.34 -22.32 -18.83
C ASP A 531 -9.52 -22.39 -17.82
N LEU A 532 -9.22 -22.12 -16.55
CA LEU A 532 -10.18 -22.15 -15.45
C LEU A 532 -10.82 -20.79 -15.15
N THR A 533 -10.39 -19.76 -15.85
CA THR A 533 -10.85 -18.37 -15.68
C THR A 533 -12.10 -18.06 -16.48
N ARG A 534 -12.57 -16.82 -16.46
CA ARG A 534 -13.63 -16.32 -17.36
C ARG A 534 -13.11 -16.11 -18.77
N ASN A 535 -11.80 -15.89 -18.92
CA ASN A 535 -11.14 -15.52 -20.17
C ASN A 535 -11.85 -14.34 -20.86
N GLN A 536 -12.23 -13.34 -20.08
CA GLN A 536 -12.97 -12.17 -20.53
C GLN A 536 -12.03 -11.05 -20.91
N GLU A 537 -12.29 -10.39 -22.07
CA GLU A 537 -11.53 -9.22 -22.45
C GLU A 537 -11.67 -8.10 -21.40
N ARG A 538 -10.55 -7.71 -20.79
CA ARG A 538 -10.53 -6.75 -19.66
C ARG A 538 -11.08 -5.37 -20.04
N PHE A 539 -10.90 -4.94 -21.28
CA PHE A 539 -11.39 -3.64 -21.74
C PHE A 539 -12.88 -3.59 -21.99
N ASP A 540 -13.56 -4.75 -22.04
CA ASP A 540 -15.02 -4.82 -22.07
C ASP A 540 -15.65 -4.53 -20.70
N LEU A 541 -14.87 -4.63 -19.63
CA LEU A 541 -15.32 -4.35 -18.28
C LEU A 541 -15.32 -2.83 -18.04
N PRO A 542 -16.47 -2.22 -17.71
CA PRO A 542 -16.53 -0.78 -17.55
C PRO A 542 -15.80 -0.32 -16.27
N ILE A 543 -15.11 0.82 -16.37
CA ILE A 543 -14.55 1.55 -15.23
C ILE A 543 -15.04 2.99 -15.28
N MET A 544 -15.50 3.54 -14.15
CA MET A 544 -16.17 4.86 -14.07
C MET A 544 -17.32 5.03 -15.09
N GLY A 545 -18.00 3.94 -15.45
CA GLY A 545 -19.11 3.92 -16.40
C GLY A 545 -18.71 3.90 -17.89
N SER A 546 -17.43 3.74 -18.21
CA SER A 546 -16.92 3.69 -19.57
C SER A 546 -16.04 2.46 -19.80
N LYS A 547 -16.11 1.87 -20.99
CA LYS A 547 -15.16 0.85 -21.42
C LYS A 547 -13.79 1.48 -21.70
N GLN A 548 -12.74 0.71 -21.50
CA GLN A 548 -11.38 1.09 -21.87
C GLN A 548 -11.02 0.58 -23.27
N SER A 549 -9.86 0.97 -23.74
CA SER A 549 -9.18 0.44 -24.92
C SER A 549 -7.67 0.63 -24.78
N TRP A 550 -6.90 0.07 -25.68
CA TRP A 550 -5.47 0.33 -25.78
C TRP A 550 -5.13 1.80 -26.09
N ASP A 551 -6.12 2.55 -26.59
CA ASP A 551 -6.03 4.01 -26.80
C ASP A 551 -6.41 4.83 -25.59
N ASN A 552 -6.61 4.19 -24.42
CA ASN A 552 -6.85 4.88 -23.18
C ASN A 552 -5.72 5.89 -22.89
N PRO A 553 -6.05 7.14 -22.54
CA PRO A 553 -5.04 8.16 -22.22
C PRO A 553 -4.16 7.79 -21.03
N TRP A 554 -4.64 6.95 -20.12
CA TRP A 554 -3.90 6.57 -18.92
C TRP A 554 -3.13 5.27 -19.11
N ASP A 555 -2.12 5.04 -18.28
CA ASP A 555 -1.21 3.93 -18.44
C ASP A 555 -1.86 2.59 -18.12
N VAL A 556 -2.23 1.83 -19.15
CA VAL A 556 -2.75 0.47 -19.01
C VAL A 556 -1.71 -0.53 -18.49
N LEU A 557 -0.41 -0.22 -18.58
CA LEU A 557 0.66 -1.03 -18.03
C LEU A 557 0.72 -0.98 -16.49
N ALA A 558 -0.01 -0.05 -15.87
CA ALA A 558 -0.22 -0.01 -14.42
C ALA A 558 -0.98 -1.24 -13.88
N MET A 559 -1.47 -2.10 -14.76
CA MET A 559 -2.24 -3.29 -14.40
C MET A 559 -1.41 -4.57 -14.57
N SER A 560 -1.62 -5.53 -13.67
CA SER A 560 -1.12 -6.89 -13.81
C SER A 560 -1.89 -7.69 -14.85
N ASN A 561 -1.44 -8.90 -15.18
CA ASN A 561 -2.24 -9.84 -15.97
C ASN A 561 -3.61 -10.06 -15.29
N TYR A 562 -4.62 -10.31 -16.10
CA TYR A 562 -5.99 -10.58 -15.68
C TYR A 562 -6.49 -11.89 -16.29
N ASN A 563 -7.51 -12.49 -15.70
CA ASN A 563 -7.97 -13.86 -15.94
C ASN A 563 -6.82 -14.85 -15.63
N THR A 564 -6.39 -14.84 -14.38
CA THR A 564 -5.34 -15.69 -13.85
C THR A 564 -5.82 -16.47 -12.64
N ILE A 565 -5.16 -17.57 -12.35
CA ILE A 565 -5.31 -18.25 -11.06
C ILE A 565 -4.43 -17.53 -10.06
N SER A 566 -5.00 -17.21 -8.90
CA SER A 566 -4.36 -16.43 -7.83
C SER A 566 -4.21 -17.19 -6.51
N ALA A 567 -4.82 -18.38 -6.40
CA ALA A 567 -4.73 -19.23 -5.22
C ALA A 567 -4.76 -20.70 -5.58
N LEU A 568 -3.96 -21.52 -4.88
CA LEU A 568 -3.92 -22.98 -4.99
C LEU A 568 -3.89 -23.64 -3.61
N SER A 569 -4.60 -24.76 -3.47
CA SER A 569 -4.51 -25.62 -2.29
C SER A 569 -4.76 -27.08 -2.67
N GLU A 570 -3.97 -28.02 -2.13
CA GLU A 570 -4.24 -29.46 -2.18
C GLU A 570 -4.68 -29.92 -0.79
N SER A 571 -5.70 -30.76 -0.71
CA SER A 571 -6.12 -31.34 0.56
C SER A 571 -5.01 -32.22 1.15
N PRO A 572 -4.59 -32.02 2.40
CA PRO A 572 -3.64 -32.91 3.05
C PRO A 572 -4.24 -34.26 3.41
N VAL A 573 -5.56 -34.39 3.35
CA VAL A 573 -6.31 -35.62 3.66
C VAL A 573 -6.49 -36.51 2.44
N LYS A 574 -6.58 -35.90 1.23
CA LYS A 574 -6.85 -36.64 -0.02
C LYS A 574 -5.96 -36.14 -1.15
N GLU A 575 -5.03 -36.99 -1.60
CA GLU A 575 -4.19 -36.72 -2.76
C GLU A 575 -5.04 -36.46 -4.01
N GLY A 576 -4.67 -35.44 -4.80
CA GLY A 576 -5.34 -35.05 -6.04
C GLY A 576 -6.68 -34.32 -5.85
N LEU A 577 -7.05 -33.98 -4.61
CA LEU A 577 -8.13 -33.04 -4.34
C LEU A 577 -7.52 -31.63 -4.29
N VAL A 578 -7.64 -30.91 -5.42
CA VAL A 578 -7.00 -29.60 -5.61
C VAL A 578 -8.05 -28.52 -5.83
N TYR A 579 -7.83 -27.38 -5.20
CA TYR A 579 -8.63 -26.17 -5.30
C TYR A 579 -7.82 -25.08 -6.02
N ALA A 580 -8.46 -24.36 -6.95
CA ALA A 580 -7.86 -23.24 -7.68
C ALA A 580 -8.80 -22.03 -7.67
N GLY A 581 -8.35 -20.93 -7.10
CA GLY A 581 -9.07 -19.66 -7.05
C GLY A 581 -8.57 -18.71 -8.12
N THR A 582 -9.47 -17.89 -8.68
CA THR A 582 -9.11 -16.97 -9.76
C THR A 582 -9.33 -15.50 -9.38
N ASP A 583 -8.57 -14.60 -10.03
CA ASP A 583 -8.68 -13.15 -9.87
C ASP A 583 -9.98 -12.57 -10.44
N ASP A 584 -10.74 -13.37 -11.21
CA ASP A 584 -12.00 -13.01 -11.85
C ASP A 584 -13.22 -13.69 -11.22
N GLY A 585 -13.04 -14.29 -10.02
CA GLY A 585 -14.13 -14.72 -9.14
C GLY A 585 -14.64 -16.14 -9.34
N PHE A 586 -13.78 -17.10 -9.63
CA PHE A 586 -14.10 -18.52 -9.58
C PHE A 586 -13.29 -19.27 -8.52
N ILE A 587 -13.91 -20.30 -7.94
CA ILE A 587 -13.24 -21.39 -7.26
C ILE A 587 -13.49 -22.65 -8.07
N ASN A 588 -12.42 -23.30 -8.50
CA ASN A 588 -12.46 -24.55 -9.25
C ASN A 588 -11.92 -25.68 -8.39
N VAL A 589 -12.53 -26.84 -8.46
CA VAL A 589 -12.18 -28.01 -7.64
C VAL A 589 -12.08 -29.25 -8.52
N THR A 590 -10.99 -29.99 -8.37
CA THR A 590 -10.86 -31.37 -8.86
C THR A 590 -10.67 -32.33 -7.70
N ASP A 591 -11.29 -33.47 -7.74
CA ASP A 591 -11.16 -34.55 -6.75
C ASP A 591 -10.50 -35.82 -7.33
N ASN A 592 -9.96 -35.70 -8.54
CA ASN A 592 -9.41 -36.79 -9.33
C ASN A 592 -8.18 -36.38 -10.16
N ASP A 593 -7.31 -35.57 -9.55
CA ASP A 593 -6.01 -35.17 -10.10
C ASP A 593 -6.12 -34.48 -11.47
N GLY A 594 -7.10 -33.55 -11.59
CA GLY A 594 -7.28 -32.72 -12.79
C GLY A 594 -8.05 -33.36 -13.95
N LYS A 595 -8.52 -34.63 -13.83
CA LYS A 595 -9.30 -35.25 -14.90
C LYS A 595 -10.62 -34.53 -15.16
N ASN A 596 -11.25 -34.01 -14.12
CA ASN A 596 -12.45 -33.20 -14.19
C ASN A 596 -12.36 -32.04 -13.18
N TRP A 597 -12.95 -30.89 -13.54
CA TRP A 597 -13.01 -29.70 -12.69
C TRP A 597 -14.47 -29.26 -12.52
N LYS A 598 -14.88 -29.01 -11.27
CA LYS A 598 -16.14 -28.37 -10.92
C LYS A 598 -15.85 -26.88 -10.66
N LYS A 599 -16.70 -26.00 -11.19
CA LYS A 599 -16.54 -24.55 -11.10
C LYS A 599 -17.63 -23.93 -10.23
N TYR A 600 -17.24 -23.08 -9.29
CA TYR A 600 -18.11 -22.31 -8.41
C TYR A 600 -17.89 -20.82 -8.62
N GLU A 601 -18.97 -20.05 -8.76
CA GLU A 601 -18.89 -18.59 -8.84
C GLU A 601 -18.89 -18.00 -7.44
N VAL A 602 -17.84 -17.24 -7.07
CA VAL A 602 -17.70 -16.65 -5.74
C VAL A 602 -18.85 -15.71 -5.40
N LYS A 603 -19.37 -14.95 -6.37
CA LYS A 603 -20.54 -14.07 -6.17
C LYS A 603 -21.82 -14.78 -5.70
N LYS A 604 -21.90 -16.10 -5.82
CA LYS A 604 -23.03 -16.91 -5.32
C LYS A 604 -22.85 -17.32 -3.87
N LEU A 605 -21.69 -17.10 -3.28
CA LEU A 605 -21.45 -17.36 -1.87
C LEU A 605 -22.08 -16.24 -1.01
N PRO A 606 -22.67 -16.58 0.14
CA PRO A 606 -23.27 -15.59 1.02
C PRO A 606 -22.29 -14.47 1.41
N GLY A 607 -22.65 -13.20 1.17
CA GLY A 607 -21.85 -12.05 1.53
C GLY A 607 -20.67 -11.73 0.58
N ALA A 608 -20.42 -12.55 -0.44
CA ALA A 608 -19.35 -12.29 -1.39
C ALA A 608 -19.72 -11.15 -2.37
N PRO A 609 -18.77 -10.27 -2.74
CA PRO A 609 -19.00 -9.24 -3.74
C PRO A 609 -19.16 -9.82 -5.14
N GLU A 610 -19.79 -9.06 -6.04
CA GLU A 610 -20.05 -9.50 -7.42
C GLU A 610 -18.76 -9.81 -8.20
N MET A 611 -17.71 -9.01 -7.95
CA MET A 611 -16.36 -9.18 -8.51
C MET A 611 -15.41 -9.44 -7.34
N ALA A 612 -15.12 -10.70 -7.08
CA ALA A 612 -14.23 -11.09 -5.99
C ALA A 612 -12.94 -11.67 -6.53
N TYR A 613 -11.82 -11.13 -6.09
CA TYR A 613 -10.50 -11.73 -6.23
C TYR A 613 -10.36 -12.84 -5.18
N VAL A 614 -10.06 -14.06 -5.60
CA VAL A 614 -9.77 -15.15 -4.65
C VAL A 614 -8.30 -15.08 -4.28
N ASN A 615 -8.00 -14.46 -3.15
CA ASN A 615 -6.64 -14.20 -2.73
C ASN A 615 -5.91 -15.42 -2.18
N ASP A 616 -6.62 -16.25 -1.41
CA ASP A 616 -6.07 -17.48 -0.82
C ASP A 616 -7.15 -18.56 -0.69
N LEU A 617 -6.71 -19.81 -0.65
CA LEU A 617 -7.51 -21.01 -0.39
C LEU A 617 -6.71 -21.93 0.53
N LYS A 618 -7.36 -22.45 1.57
CA LYS A 618 -6.79 -23.47 2.45
C LYS A 618 -7.75 -24.63 2.58
N ALA A 619 -7.37 -25.78 2.03
CA ALA A 619 -8.10 -27.01 2.25
C ALA A 619 -8.02 -27.40 3.74
N ASP A 620 -9.12 -27.86 4.30
CA ASP A 620 -9.15 -28.27 5.70
C ASP A 620 -8.21 -29.45 5.97
N ASN A 621 -7.56 -29.44 7.13
CA ASN A 621 -6.56 -30.45 7.52
C ASN A 621 -7.18 -31.79 7.91
N PHE A 622 -8.48 -31.88 8.10
CA PHE A 622 -9.17 -33.05 8.67
C PHE A 622 -10.39 -33.48 7.84
N ASP A 623 -10.98 -32.58 7.06
CA ASP A 623 -12.20 -32.83 6.27
C ASP A 623 -12.00 -32.53 4.79
N THR A 624 -12.22 -33.54 3.95
CA THR A 624 -12.11 -33.40 2.48
C THR A 624 -13.24 -32.57 1.85
N ASN A 625 -14.29 -32.19 2.60
CA ASN A 625 -15.43 -31.43 2.10
C ASN A 625 -15.34 -29.92 2.48
N THR A 626 -14.30 -29.52 3.20
CA THR A 626 -14.14 -28.15 3.70
C THR A 626 -12.90 -27.47 3.10
N VAL A 627 -13.05 -26.22 2.69
CA VAL A 627 -11.99 -25.31 2.25
C VAL A 627 -12.29 -23.90 2.75
#